data_86cc4baf16dfde6908ac1433a4fdb0c0
#
_entry.id   86cc4baf16dfde6908ac1433a4fdb0c0
#
_cell.length_a   1.000
_cell.length_b   1.000
_cell.length_c   1.000
_cell.angle_alpha   90.00
_cell.angle_beta   90.00
_cell.angle_gamma   90.00
#
_symmetry.space_group_name_H-M   'P 1'
#
loop_
_entity.id
_entity.type
_entity.pdbx_description
1 polymer ?
#
loop_
_entity_poly.entity_id
_entity_poly.type
_entity_poly.pdbx_seq_one_letter_code
_entity_poly.pdbx_strand_id
1 'polypeptide(L)'
;MERNSSNCKLSLIISIIALIIASMSYFCPKKATDPLSASTFDEKVKGIIIDTIKQDPQLLMDAMGEGIAKKREAAIGELTNGVLDKSSEIKKQSMKFGELSSKTNVVCFFDPLCKHCIDFQKSITKLVKAKKDACFKMIPVAVLGDDSVTLAKVYISVYEKSPEKALTFIEKITSLEGDINKSEIEKALKTAGLDPKEIEGMLTDSDKKLIANGKLAEALKIPVVPAIFIVKGKEVSILQTTGIDQLLAAIEGKPGK
;
A
#
# COMPACT_ATOMS: atom_id res chain seq x y z
N MET A 1 35.54 76.15 37.51
CA MET A 1 36.66 75.24 37.31
C MET A 1 36.38 73.92 38.06
N GLU A 2 35.35 73.15 37.68
CA GLU A 2 35.02 71.88 38.38
C GLU A 2 34.50 70.80 37.42
N ARG A 3 35.18 70.58 36.27
CA ARG A 3 34.70 69.56 35.32
C ARG A 3 35.78 68.46 35.03
N ASN A 4 36.90 68.44 35.74
CA ASN A 4 38.03 67.53 35.41
C ASN A 4 38.26 66.39 36.42
N SER A 5 37.55 66.38 37.57
CA SER A 5 37.75 65.37 38.61
C SER A 5 36.93 64.10 38.36
N SER A 6 35.75 64.23 37.70
CA SER A 6 34.83 63.14 37.48
C SER A 6 35.31 62.16 36.37
N ASN A 7 35.91 62.71 35.30
CA ASN A 7 36.42 61.90 34.17
C ASN A 7 37.67 61.08 34.54
N CYS A 8 38.47 61.58 35.47
CA CYS A 8 39.66 60.84 35.94
C CYS A 8 39.28 59.63 36.77
N LYS A 9 38.25 59.76 37.63
CA LYS A 9 37.75 58.66 38.44
C LYS A 9 37.05 57.57 37.60
N LEU A 10 36.33 57.99 36.56
CA LEU A 10 35.65 57.06 35.64
C LEU A 10 36.65 56.24 34.80
N SER A 11 37.73 56.89 34.34
CA SER A 11 38.81 56.23 33.60
C SER A 11 39.57 55.21 34.48
N LEU A 12 39.79 55.54 35.74
CA LEU A 12 40.44 54.63 36.72
C LEU A 12 39.58 53.39 37.00
N ILE A 13 38.28 53.57 37.13
CA ILE A 13 37.34 52.46 37.34
C ILE A 13 37.28 51.53 36.12
N ILE A 14 37.23 52.07 34.91
CA ILE A 14 37.23 51.28 33.67
C ILE A 14 38.55 50.48 33.56
N SER A 15 39.70 51.08 33.89
CA SER A 15 40.98 50.38 33.85
C SER A 15 41.09 49.25 34.87
N ILE A 16 40.52 49.44 36.09
CA ILE A 16 40.46 48.39 37.13
C ILE A 16 39.52 47.23 36.68
N ILE A 17 38.37 47.55 36.12
CA ILE A 17 37.46 46.54 35.58
C ILE A 17 38.09 45.74 34.44
N ALA A 18 38.82 46.41 33.51
CA ALA A 18 39.57 45.75 32.44
C ALA A 18 40.66 44.80 32.97
N LEU A 19 41.38 45.22 34.05
CA LEU A 19 42.38 44.37 34.68
C LEU A 19 41.79 43.18 35.42
N ILE A 20 40.63 43.33 36.04
CA ILE A 20 39.89 42.23 36.69
C ILE A 20 39.40 41.22 35.64
N ILE A 21 38.86 41.69 34.51
CA ILE A 21 38.41 40.82 33.41
C ILE A 21 39.60 40.08 32.79
N ALA A 22 40.74 40.77 32.60
CA ALA A 22 41.95 40.13 32.09
C ALA A 22 42.52 39.10 33.09
N SER A 23 42.50 39.35 34.40
CA SER A 23 42.96 38.39 35.42
C SER A 23 42.00 37.22 35.54
N MET A 24 40.67 37.39 35.42
CA MET A 24 39.70 36.31 35.37
C MET A 24 39.87 35.42 34.14
N SER A 25 40.28 35.96 33.00
CA SER A 25 40.58 35.17 31.82
C SER A 25 41.84 34.31 31.99
N TYR A 26 42.76 34.70 32.85
CA TYR A 26 43.98 33.93 33.12
C TYR A 26 43.79 32.85 34.20
N PHE A 27 42.76 33.01 35.06
CA PHE A 27 42.47 32.07 36.17
C PHE A 27 41.30 31.12 35.86
N CYS A 28 40.67 31.27 34.69
CA CYS A 28 39.71 30.26 34.23
C CYS A 28 40.54 29.07 33.76
N PRO A 29 40.55 27.91 34.48
CA PRO A 29 41.18 26.73 33.94
C PRO A 29 40.44 26.46 32.64
N LYS A 30 41.14 26.55 31.50
CA LYS A 30 40.66 25.94 30.26
C LYS A 30 40.39 24.49 30.62
N LYS A 31 39.14 24.15 30.94
CA LYS A 31 38.70 22.78 30.80
C LYS A 31 39.04 22.43 29.36
N ALA A 32 40.13 21.68 29.23
CA ALA A 32 40.38 20.92 28.02
C ALA A 32 39.12 20.04 27.84
N THR A 33 38.13 20.58 27.19
CA THR A 33 37.21 19.75 26.42
C THR A 33 38.09 19.24 25.31
N ASP A 34 38.80 18.12 25.60
CA ASP A 34 39.20 17.26 24.50
C ASP A 34 37.95 17.10 23.65
N PRO A 35 37.92 17.53 22.40
CA PRO A 35 36.86 17.10 21.49
C PRO A 35 37.03 15.60 21.46
N LEU A 36 36.19 14.88 22.23
CA LEU A 36 36.01 13.46 21.99
C LEU A 36 35.76 13.41 20.51
N SER A 37 36.74 12.98 19.74
CA SER A 37 36.64 13.02 18.29
C SER A 37 35.32 12.35 17.96
N ALA A 38 34.53 12.90 17.03
CA ALA A 38 33.21 12.34 16.69
C ALA A 38 33.32 10.83 16.42
N SER A 39 34.46 10.37 15.92
CA SER A 39 34.81 8.95 15.75
C SER A 39 34.86 8.16 17.06
N THR A 40 35.42 8.73 18.14
CA THR A 40 35.53 8.02 19.45
C THR A 40 34.17 7.94 20.17
N PHE A 41 33.33 8.97 20.00
CA PHE A 41 31.95 8.93 20.50
C PHE A 41 31.12 7.89 19.74
N ASP A 42 31.19 7.88 18.40
CA ASP A 42 30.50 6.90 17.55
C ASP A 42 30.91 5.45 17.86
N GLU A 43 32.21 5.20 18.07
CA GLU A 43 32.69 3.85 18.42
C GLU A 43 32.19 3.41 19.80
N LYS A 44 32.17 4.29 20.79
CA LYS A 44 31.64 3.97 22.13
C LYS A 44 30.13 3.70 22.07
N VAL A 45 29.36 4.52 21.32
CA VAL A 45 27.92 4.31 21.14
C VAL A 45 27.64 2.99 20.42
N LYS A 46 28.38 2.69 19.36
CA LYS A 46 28.27 1.38 18.67
C LYS A 46 28.60 0.21 19.58
N GLY A 47 29.65 0.34 20.40
CA GLY A 47 30.01 -0.70 21.40
C GLY A 47 28.89 -0.95 22.38
N ILE A 48 28.32 0.12 22.96
CA ILE A 48 27.19 0.00 23.91
C ILE A 48 25.97 -0.65 23.24
N ILE A 49 25.63 -0.23 22.02
CA ILE A 49 24.51 -0.81 21.26
C ILE A 49 24.73 -2.31 21.02
N ILE A 50 25.93 -2.69 20.58
CA ILE A 50 26.28 -4.10 20.31
C ILE A 50 26.22 -4.93 21.61
N ASP A 51 26.74 -4.42 22.69
CA ASP A 51 26.73 -5.13 23.97
C ASP A 51 25.32 -5.25 24.56
N THR A 52 24.50 -4.20 24.42
CA THR A 52 23.08 -4.24 24.81
C THR A 52 22.31 -5.29 24.00
N ILE A 53 22.52 -5.34 22.67
CA ILE A 53 21.89 -6.34 21.80
C ILE A 53 22.35 -7.76 22.15
N LYS A 54 23.62 -7.94 22.50
CA LYS A 54 24.13 -9.27 22.91
C LYS A 54 23.57 -9.73 24.24
N GLN A 55 23.37 -8.80 25.20
CA GLN A 55 22.81 -9.10 26.51
C GLN A 55 21.30 -9.35 26.47
N ASP A 56 20.58 -8.60 25.65
CA ASP A 56 19.14 -8.74 25.47
C ASP A 56 18.76 -8.65 23.97
N PRO A 57 18.88 -9.75 23.21
CA PRO A 57 18.47 -9.79 21.82
C PRO A 57 16.96 -9.51 21.62
N GLN A 58 16.14 -9.77 22.65
CA GLN A 58 14.69 -9.56 22.58
C GLN A 58 14.36 -8.09 22.44
N LEU A 59 15.10 -7.20 23.12
CA LEU A 59 14.92 -5.74 23.01
C LEU A 59 15.01 -5.26 21.55
N LEU A 60 15.96 -5.80 20.77
CA LEU A 60 16.06 -5.47 19.35
C LEU A 60 14.85 -5.99 18.57
N MET A 61 14.43 -7.23 18.83
CA MET A 61 13.27 -7.84 18.14
C MET A 61 12.00 -7.06 18.43
N ASP A 62 11.79 -6.64 19.68
CA ASP A 62 10.62 -5.86 20.08
C ASP A 62 10.64 -4.46 19.45
N ALA A 63 11.78 -3.76 19.47
CA ALA A 63 11.93 -2.45 18.84
C ALA A 63 11.72 -2.52 17.31
N MET A 64 12.25 -3.56 16.65
CA MET A 64 12.00 -3.80 15.23
C MET A 64 10.53 -4.13 14.96
N GLY A 65 9.91 -4.97 15.81
CA GLY A 65 8.50 -5.32 15.73
C GLY A 65 7.59 -4.09 15.79
N GLU A 66 7.83 -3.21 16.76
CA GLU A 66 7.08 -1.95 16.89
C GLU A 66 7.30 -1.02 15.67
N GLY A 67 8.54 -0.91 15.19
CA GLY A 67 8.86 -0.11 14.01
C GLY A 67 8.18 -0.62 12.75
N ILE A 68 8.14 -1.94 12.56
CA ILE A 68 7.44 -2.60 11.44
C ILE A 68 5.93 -2.40 11.57
N ALA A 69 5.36 -2.58 12.78
CA ALA A 69 3.93 -2.40 13.03
C ALA A 69 3.48 -0.98 12.69
N LYS A 70 4.20 0.05 13.16
CA LYS A 70 3.91 1.46 12.85
C LYS A 70 3.97 1.76 11.35
N LYS A 71 5.00 1.24 10.66
CA LYS A 71 5.12 1.41 9.19
C LYS A 71 3.97 0.73 8.46
N ARG A 72 3.57 -0.47 8.89
CA ARG A 72 2.45 -1.22 8.33
C ARG A 72 1.13 -0.48 8.54
N GLU A 73 0.88 0.03 9.73
CA GLU A 73 -0.33 0.80 10.05
C GLU A 73 -0.42 2.08 9.19
N ALA A 74 0.68 2.81 9.06
CA ALA A 74 0.74 3.99 8.20
C ALA A 74 0.47 3.64 6.73
N ALA A 75 1.05 2.56 6.20
CA ALA A 75 0.83 2.10 4.83
C ALA A 75 -0.62 1.64 4.61
N ILE A 76 -1.24 0.96 5.58
CA ILE A 76 -2.65 0.58 5.55
C ILE A 76 -3.53 1.84 5.52
N GLY A 77 -3.24 2.83 6.37
CA GLY A 77 -3.95 4.10 6.39
C GLY A 77 -3.86 4.85 5.06
N GLU A 78 -2.68 4.91 4.45
CA GLU A 78 -2.48 5.53 3.14
C GLU A 78 -3.28 4.80 2.04
N LEU A 79 -3.22 3.48 2.01
CA LEU A 79 -3.99 2.65 1.06
C LEU A 79 -5.50 2.83 1.21
N THR A 80 -6.02 2.79 2.43
CA THR A 80 -7.47 2.90 2.69
C THR A 80 -8.00 4.28 2.33
N ASN A 81 -7.27 5.34 2.67
CA ASN A 81 -7.61 6.71 2.27
C ASN A 81 -7.55 6.86 0.75
N GLY A 82 -6.51 6.33 0.10
CA GLY A 82 -6.38 6.34 -1.36
C GLY A 82 -7.56 5.68 -2.06
N VAL A 83 -8.08 4.55 -1.54
CA VAL A 83 -9.27 3.87 -2.09
C VAL A 83 -10.51 4.77 -2.03
N LEU A 84 -10.69 5.55 -0.97
CA LEU A 84 -11.79 6.52 -0.87
C LEU A 84 -11.61 7.67 -1.86
N ASP A 85 -10.43 8.26 -1.91
CA ASP A 85 -10.12 9.39 -2.78
C ASP A 85 -10.27 9.02 -4.26
N LYS A 86 -9.88 7.79 -4.62
CA LYS A 86 -9.98 7.26 -5.99
C LYS A 86 -11.28 6.51 -6.27
N SER A 87 -12.29 6.64 -5.42
CA SER A 87 -13.55 5.88 -5.55
C SER A 87 -14.26 6.05 -6.89
N SER A 88 -14.21 7.24 -7.51
CA SER A 88 -14.78 7.52 -8.83
C SER A 88 -14.01 6.80 -9.95
N GLU A 89 -12.69 6.76 -9.89
CA GLU A 89 -11.83 6.04 -10.83
C GLU A 89 -12.02 4.53 -10.69
N ILE A 90 -12.05 4.02 -9.45
CA ILE A 90 -12.36 2.62 -9.14
C ILE A 90 -13.72 2.24 -9.74
N LYS A 91 -14.75 3.08 -9.56
CA LYS A 91 -16.08 2.85 -10.14
C LYS A 91 -16.07 2.79 -11.66
N LYS A 92 -15.25 3.63 -12.32
CA LYS A 92 -15.11 3.70 -13.79
C LYS A 92 -14.36 2.49 -14.33
N GLN A 93 -13.28 2.08 -13.68
CA GLN A 93 -12.38 1.03 -14.18
C GLN A 93 -12.85 -0.39 -13.85
N SER A 94 -13.71 -0.56 -12.84
CA SER A 94 -14.08 -1.89 -12.37
C SER A 94 -15.12 -2.58 -13.26
N MET A 95 -14.95 -3.87 -13.44
CA MET A 95 -16.01 -4.83 -13.75
C MET A 95 -16.85 -5.04 -12.50
N LYS A 96 -18.18 -4.94 -12.62
CA LYS A 96 -19.10 -4.96 -11.46
C LYS A 96 -20.00 -6.17 -11.52
N PHE A 97 -20.06 -6.88 -10.41
CA PHE A 97 -20.90 -8.08 -10.26
C PHE A 97 -21.67 -8.02 -8.95
N GLY A 98 -22.76 -8.80 -8.84
CA GLY A 98 -23.58 -8.88 -7.64
C GLY A 98 -24.59 -7.76 -7.53
N GLU A 99 -24.92 -7.33 -6.30
CA GLU A 99 -25.93 -6.30 -6.04
C GLU A 99 -25.31 -4.90 -6.21
N LEU A 100 -25.59 -4.26 -7.35
CA LEU A 100 -24.96 -2.97 -7.72
C LEU A 100 -25.39 -1.81 -6.82
N SER A 101 -26.53 -1.91 -6.16
CA SER A 101 -27.07 -0.92 -5.22
C SER A 101 -26.60 -1.14 -3.79
N SER A 102 -25.89 -2.23 -3.52
CA SER A 102 -25.37 -2.54 -2.19
C SER A 102 -24.48 -1.43 -1.62
N LYS A 103 -24.65 -1.18 -0.33
CA LYS A 103 -23.76 -0.28 0.43
C LYS A 103 -22.38 -0.90 0.71
N THR A 104 -22.29 -2.24 0.61
CA THR A 104 -21.03 -2.96 0.77
C THR A 104 -20.39 -3.19 -0.59
N ASN A 105 -19.21 -2.62 -0.79
CA ASN A 105 -18.43 -2.80 -2.01
C ASN A 105 -17.17 -3.63 -1.70
N VAL A 106 -16.93 -4.67 -2.48
CA VAL A 106 -15.71 -5.46 -2.46
C VAL A 106 -14.88 -5.03 -3.67
N VAL A 107 -13.81 -4.28 -3.45
CA VAL A 107 -12.90 -3.82 -4.51
C VAL A 107 -11.70 -4.74 -4.55
N CYS A 108 -11.39 -5.29 -5.72
CA CYS A 108 -10.26 -6.19 -5.90
C CYS A 108 -9.43 -5.82 -7.13
N PHE A 109 -8.14 -5.54 -6.90
CA PHE A 109 -7.14 -5.53 -7.95
C PHE A 109 -6.54 -6.93 -8.06
N PHE A 110 -6.54 -7.49 -9.26
CA PHE A 110 -6.14 -8.89 -9.45
C PHE A 110 -5.43 -9.09 -10.79
N ASP A 111 -4.52 -10.06 -10.82
CA ASP A 111 -3.94 -10.57 -12.06
C ASP A 111 -4.64 -11.89 -12.42
N PRO A 112 -5.13 -12.05 -13.67
CA PRO A 112 -5.89 -13.24 -14.05
C PRO A 112 -5.11 -14.56 -13.99
N LEU A 113 -3.76 -14.51 -14.04
CA LEU A 113 -2.90 -15.69 -13.94
C LEU A 113 -2.37 -15.94 -12.53
N CYS A 114 -2.59 -15.01 -11.60
CA CYS A 114 -2.15 -15.18 -10.22
C CYS A 114 -3.01 -16.22 -9.49
N LYS A 115 -2.39 -17.27 -8.97
CA LYS A 115 -3.09 -18.39 -8.30
C LYS A 115 -4.03 -17.93 -7.19
N HIS A 116 -3.55 -17.05 -6.31
CA HIS A 116 -4.38 -16.50 -5.22
C HIS A 116 -5.53 -15.62 -5.74
N CYS A 117 -5.32 -14.94 -6.87
CA CYS A 117 -6.38 -14.19 -7.53
C CYS A 117 -7.44 -15.11 -8.14
N ILE A 118 -7.03 -16.24 -8.71
CA ILE A 118 -7.94 -17.28 -9.23
C ILE A 118 -8.83 -17.83 -8.10
N ASP A 119 -8.24 -18.16 -6.96
CA ASP A 119 -8.99 -18.66 -5.79
C ASP A 119 -10.00 -17.61 -5.27
N PHE A 120 -9.60 -16.34 -5.25
CA PHE A 120 -10.49 -15.25 -4.88
C PHE A 120 -11.65 -15.08 -5.88
N GLN A 121 -11.38 -15.17 -7.19
CA GLN A 121 -12.41 -15.11 -8.23
C GLN A 121 -13.43 -16.26 -8.10
N LYS A 122 -12.97 -17.48 -7.76
CA LYS A 122 -13.87 -18.59 -7.45
C LYS A 122 -14.80 -18.29 -6.27
N SER A 123 -14.27 -17.60 -5.24
CA SER A 123 -15.09 -17.18 -4.09
C SER A 123 -16.12 -16.13 -4.49
N ILE A 124 -15.72 -15.13 -5.30
CA ILE A 124 -16.65 -14.10 -5.82
C ILE A 124 -17.77 -14.74 -6.63
N THR A 125 -17.47 -15.62 -7.59
CA THR A 125 -18.50 -16.24 -8.44
C THR A 125 -19.54 -16.99 -7.62
N LYS A 126 -19.12 -17.69 -6.55
CA LYS A 126 -20.03 -18.35 -5.61
C LYS A 126 -20.91 -17.35 -4.87
N LEU A 127 -20.35 -16.25 -4.36
CA LEU A 127 -21.10 -15.25 -3.60
C LEU A 127 -22.09 -14.47 -4.46
N VAL A 128 -21.70 -14.14 -5.71
CA VAL A 128 -22.62 -13.51 -6.67
C VAL A 128 -23.79 -14.44 -6.98
N LYS A 129 -23.54 -15.72 -7.25
CA LYS A 129 -24.59 -16.72 -7.48
C LYS A 129 -25.49 -16.93 -6.26
N ALA A 130 -24.93 -16.85 -5.04
CA ALA A 130 -25.69 -16.91 -3.81
C ALA A 130 -26.45 -15.61 -3.48
N LYS A 131 -26.42 -14.61 -4.38
CA LYS A 131 -27.10 -13.31 -4.24
C LYS A 131 -26.77 -12.61 -2.92
N LYS A 132 -25.49 -12.63 -2.52
CA LYS A 132 -25.04 -11.91 -1.32
C LYS A 132 -25.11 -10.41 -1.56
N ASP A 133 -25.54 -9.67 -0.53
CA ASP A 133 -25.69 -8.21 -0.60
C ASP A 133 -24.31 -7.51 -0.59
N ALA A 134 -23.67 -7.56 -1.74
CA ALA A 134 -22.39 -6.88 -2.02
C ALA A 134 -22.25 -6.58 -3.49
N CYS A 135 -21.62 -5.42 -3.80
CA CYS A 135 -21.16 -5.09 -5.13
C CYS A 135 -19.67 -5.43 -5.25
N PHE A 136 -19.34 -6.39 -6.10
CA PHE A 136 -17.96 -6.80 -6.38
C PHE A 136 -17.40 -5.98 -7.53
N LYS A 137 -16.40 -5.16 -7.26
CA LYS A 137 -15.68 -4.29 -8.20
C LYS A 137 -14.32 -4.88 -8.51
N MET A 138 -14.21 -5.59 -9.62
CA MET A 138 -13.02 -6.30 -10.03
C MET A 138 -12.22 -5.49 -11.05
N ILE A 139 -10.94 -5.26 -10.79
CA ILE A 139 -10.05 -4.44 -11.61
C ILE A 139 -8.87 -5.31 -12.03
N PRO A 140 -8.87 -5.81 -13.29
CA PRO A 140 -7.75 -6.60 -13.78
C PRO A 140 -6.52 -5.71 -13.98
N VAL A 141 -5.38 -6.20 -13.50
CA VAL A 141 -4.04 -5.68 -13.75
C VAL A 141 -3.17 -6.81 -14.28
N ALA A 142 -2.06 -6.50 -14.93
CA ALA A 142 -1.14 -7.52 -15.46
C ALA A 142 0.24 -7.30 -14.84
N VAL A 143 0.65 -8.20 -13.97
CA VAL A 143 1.95 -8.14 -13.25
C VAL A 143 2.81 -9.38 -13.49
N LEU A 144 2.27 -10.40 -14.19
CA LEU A 144 2.94 -11.68 -14.40
C LEU A 144 3.42 -11.89 -15.86
N GLY A 145 3.57 -10.80 -16.64
CA GLY A 145 4.11 -10.85 -18.00
C GLY A 145 3.05 -10.84 -19.11
N ASP A 146 3.46 -11.14 -20.34
CA ASP A 146 2.67 -10.93 -21.56
C ASP A 146 1.39 -11.77 -21.62
N ASP A 147 1.44 -13.00 -21.13
CA ASP A 147 0.25 -13.86 -21.07
C ASP A 147 -0.80 -13.28 -20.12
N SER A 148 -0.35 -12.68 -19.01
CA SER A 148 -1.21 -11.96 -18.09
C SER A 148 -1.83 -10.73 -18.71
N VAL A 149 -1.06 -9.95 -19.50
CA VAL A 149 -1.56 -8.81 -20.30
C VAL A 149 -2.66 -9.29 -21.25
N THR A 150 -2.40 -10.35 -21.99
CA THR A 150 -3.36 -10.90 -22.95
C THR A 150 -4.65 -11.33 -22.27
N LEU A 151 -4.56 -12.11 -21.20
CA LEU A 151 -5.76 -12.58 -20.49
C LEU A 151 -6.51 -11.44 -19.80
N ALA A 152 -5.82 -10.45 -19.24
CA ALA A 152 -6.46 -9.27 -18.64
C ALA A 152 -7.26 -8.46 -19.66
N LYS A 153 -6.74 -8.30 -20.89
CA LYS A 153 -7.48 -7.68 -21.99
C LYS A 153 -8.72 -8.48 -22.36
N VAL A 154 -8.62 -9.81 -22.43
CA VAL A 154 -9.78 -10.68 -22.69
C VAL A 154 -10.84 -10.48 -21.60
N TYR A 155 -10.47 -10.43 -20.31
CA TYR A 155 -11.42 -10.15 -19.23
C TYR A 155 -12.16 -8.82 -19.42
N ILE A 156 -11.42 -7.76 -19.77
CA ILE A 156 -11.99 -6.44 -20.05
C ILE A 156 -12.93 -6.49 -21.24
N SER A 157 -12.49 -7.07 -22.37
CA SER A 157 -13.28 -7.18 -23.60
C SER A 157 -14.58 -7.97 -23.40
N VAL A 158 -14.50 -9.09 -22.68
CA VAL A 158 -15.66 -9.92 -22.34
C VAL A 158 -16.67 -9.13 -21.51
N TYR A 159 -16.20 -8.42 -20.50
CA TYR A 159 -17.09 -7.61 -19.65
C TYR A 159 -17.72 -6.45 -20.44
N GLU A 160 -16.96 -5.77 -21.28
CA GLU A 160 -17.47 -4.64 -22.09
C GLU A 160 -18.45 -5.11 -23.16
N LYS A 161 -18.23 -6.30 -23.73
CA LYS A 161 -19.15 -6.90 -24.72
C LYS A 161 -20.47 -7.35 -24.07
N SER A 162 -20.37 -8.04 -22.91
CA SER A 162 -21.52 -8.67 -22.29
C SER A 162 -21.25 -8.92 -20.79
N PRO A 163 -21.55 -7.94 -19.92
CA PRO A 163 -21.34 -8.07 -18.49
C PRO A 163 -22.00 -9.32 -17.87
N GLU A 164 -23.17 -9.72 -18.38
CA GLU A 164 -23.91 -10.89 -17.92
C GLU A 164 -23.21 -12.22 -18.26
N LYS A 165 -22.44 -12.27 -19.35
CA LYS A 165 -21.66 -13.45 -19.75
C LYS A 165 -20.29 -13.51 -19.10
N ALA A 166 -19.80 -12.38 -18.62
CA ALA A 166 -18.47 -12.27 -18.03
C ALA A 166 -18.30 -13.19 -16.81
N LEU A 167 -19.32 -13.34 -15.97
CA LEU A 167 -19.24 -14.22 -14.82
C LEU A 167 -19.07 -15.69 -15.23
N THR A 168 -19.78 -16.13 -16.28
CA THR A 168 -19.64 -17.49 -16.84
C THR A 168 -18.25 -17.70 -17.43
N PHE A 169 -17.70 -16.71 -18.14
CA PHE A 169 -16.34 -16.76 -18.64
C PHE A 169 -15.32 -16.89 -17.49
N ILE A 170 -15.42 -16.02 -16.46
CA ILE A 170 -14.54 -16.05 -15.28
C ILE A 170 -14.60 -17.43 -14.61
N GLU A 171 -15.79 -17.98 -14.42
CA GLU A 171 -15.97 -19.30 -13.82
C GLU A 171 -15.26 -20.39 -14.63
N LYS A 172 -15.35 -20.34 -15.96
CA LYS A 172 -14.67 -21.32 -16.81
C LYS A 172 -13.16 -21.18 -16.76
N ILE A 173 -12.62 -19.97 -16.88
CA ILE A 173 -11.19 -19.73 -16.78
C ILE A 173 -10.64 -20.17 -15.41
N THR A 174 -11.31 -19.81 -14.35
CA THR A 174 -10.84 -20.14 -13.00
C THR A 174 -11.01 -21.61 -12.62
N SER A 175 -11.80 -22.39 -13.38
CA SER A 175 -11.96 -23.83 -13.19
C SER A 175 -10.92 -24.67 -13.94
N LEU A 176 -10.10 -24.07 -14.81
CA LEU A 176 -9.07 -24.79 -15.54
C LEU A 176 -7.96 -25.26 -14.59
N GLU A 177 -7.47 -26.46 -14.86
CA GLU A 177 -6.30 -27.03 -14.21
C GLU A 177 -5.12 -26.93 -15.18
N GLY A 178 -4.00 -26.34 -14.73
CA GLY A 178 -2.81 -26.13 -15.56
C GLY A 178 -2.75 -24.77 -16.26
N ASP A 179 -1.98 -24.69 -17.34
CA ASP A 179 -1.69 -23.45 -18.04
C ASP A 179 -2.88 -22.97 -18.88
N ILE A 180 -3.21 -21.70 -18.74
CA ILE A 180 -4.28 -21.04 -19.51
C ILE A 180 -3.69 -20.57 -20.83
N ASN A 181 -3.88 -21.36 -21.88
CA ASN A 181 -3.43 -21.05 -23.23
C ASN A 181 -4.57 -20.51 -24.11
N LYS A 182 -4.23 -20.08 -25.34
CA LYS A 182 -5.20 -19.52 -26.31
C LYS A 182 -6.38 -20.46 -26.55
N SER A 183 -6.15 -21.77 -26.71
CA SER A 183 -7.22 -22.77 -26.96
C SER A 183 -8.20 -22.85 -25.80
N GLU A 184 -7.69 -22.82 -24.56
CA GLU A 184 -8.54 -22.85 -23.36
C GLU A 184 -9.35 -21.55 -23.21
N ILE A 185 -8.75 -20.39 -23.52
CA ILE A 185 -9.47 -19.11 -23.56
C ILE A 185 -10.62 -19.14 -24.58
N GLU A 186 -10.36 -19.62 -25.82
CA GLU A 186 -11.38 -19.74 -26.84
C GLU A 186 -12.53 -20.70 -26.45
N LYS A 187 -12.20 -21.82 -25.80
CA LYS A 187 -13.23 -22.74 -25.27
C LYS A 187 -14.08 -22.08 -24.19
N ALA A 188 -13.45 -21.32 -23.28
CA ALA A 188 -14.15 -20.59 -22.23
C ALA A 188 -15.07 -19.51 -22.80
N LEU A 189 -14.63 -18.77 -23.83
CA LEU A 189 -15.45 -17.79 -24.56
C LEU A 189 -16.68 -18.45 -25.20
N LYS A 190 -16.48 -19.53 -25.95
CA LYS A 190 -17.59 -20.29 -26.59
C LYS A 190 -18.57 -20.82 -25.55
N THR A 191 -18.06 -21.33 -24.40
CA THR A 191 -18.90 -21.80 -23.31
C THR A 191 -19.74 -20.67 -22.70
N ALA A 192 -19.19 -19.45 -22.63
CA ALA A 192 -19.91 -18.26 -22.22
C ALA A 192 -20.86 -17.70 -23.30
N GLY A 193 -20.92 -18.34 -24.48
CA GLY A 193 -21.74 -17.88 -25.59
C GLY A 193 -21.20 -16.61 -26.28
N LEU A 194 -19.85 -16.46 -26.33
CA LEU A 194 -19.15 -15.35 -26.94
C LEU A 194 -18.36 -15.87 -28.18
N ASP A 195 -18.29 -15.05 -29.21
CA ASP A 195 -17.44 -15.35 -30.39
C ASP A 195 -15.99 -14.93 -30.08
N PRO A 196 -15.02 -15.87 -30.11
CA PRO A 196 -13.62 -15.55 -29.90
C PRO A 196 -13.06 -14.46 -30.82
N LYS A 197 -13.52 -14.43 -32.13
CA LYS A 197 -13.04 -13.44 -33.07
C LYS A 197 -13.53 -12.02 -32.74
N GLU A 198 -14.76 -11.89 -32.27
CA GLU A 198 -15.27 -10.59 -31.81
C GLU A 198 -14.45 -10.08 -30.62
N ILE A 199 -14.16 -10.94 -29.64
CA ILE A 199 -13.35 -10.58 -28.49
C ILE A 199 -11.91 -10.22 -28.91
N GLU A 200 -11.31 -10.99 -29.83
CA GLU A 200 -9.98 -10.69 -30.37
C GLU A 200 -9.94 -9.29 -31.04
N GLY A 201 -10.98 -8.89 -31.75
CA GLY A 201 -11.12 -7.56 -32.36
C GLY A 201 -11.19 -6.42 -31.31
N MET A 202 -11.58 -6.69 -30.06
CA MET A 202 -11.70 -5.70 -28.99
C MET A 202 -10.41 -5.52 -28.17
N LEU A 203 -9.41 -6.38 -28.32
CA LEU A 203 -8.22 -6.38 -27.47
C LEU A 203 -7.42 -5.06 -27.52
N THR A 204 -7.40 -4.39 -28.68
CA THR A 204 -6.70 -3.10 -28.86
C THR A 204 -7.37 -1.98 -28.06
N ASP A 205 -8.70 -1.96 -27.98
CA ASP A 205 -9.41 -0.96 -27.17
C ASP A 205 -9.27 -1.25 -25.68
N SER A 206 -9.22 -2.52 -25.30
CA SER A 206 -8.98 -2.95 -23.91
C SER A 206 -7.59 -2.60 -23.39
N ASP A 207 -6.59 -2.35 -24.25
CA ASP A 207 -5.28 -1.84 -23.86
C ASP A 207 -5.38 -0.54 -23.06
N LYS A 208 -6.17 0.42 -23.50
CA LYS A 208 -6.32 1.72 -22.84
C LYS A 208 -6.85 1.55 -21.44
N LYS A 209 -7.80 0.64 -21.26
CA LYS A 209 -8.39 0.36 -19.95
C LYS A 209 -7.42 -0.40 -19.05
N LEU A 210 -6.69 -1.37 -19.58
CA LEU A 210 -5.67 -2.09 -18.82
C LEU A 210 -4.55 -1.15 -18.34
N ILE A 211 -4.08 -0.25 -19.20
CA ILE A 211 -3.10 0.79 -18.85
C ILE A 211 -3.67 1.70 -17.75
N ALA A 212 -4.93 2.12 -17.86
CA ALA A 212 -5.56 2.94 -16.84
C ALA A 212 -5.71 2.20 -15.49
N ASN A 213 -6.00 0.89 -15.53
CA ASN A 213 -6.03 0.04 -14.34
C ASN A 213 -4.64 -0.05 -13.67
N GLY A 214 -3.58 -0.23 -14.46
CA GLY A 214 -2.20 -0.24 -13.96
C GLY A 214 -1.82 1.09 -13.29
N LYS A 215 -2.12 2.23 -13.93
CA LYS A 215 -1.90 3.56 -13.36
C LYS A 215 -2.69 3.78 -12.07
N LEU A 216 -3.92 3.29 -11.99
CA LEU A 216 -4.71 3.37 -10.77
C LEU A 216 -4.11 2.52 -9.64
N ALA A 217 -3.65 1.32 -9.94
CA ALA A 217 -2.96 0.46 -8.98
C ALA A 217 -1.65 1.10 -8.48
N GLU A 218 -0.87 1.71 -9.38
CA GLU A 218 0.34 2.45 -9.04
C GLU A 218 0.05 3.68 -8.17
N ALA A 219 -0.95 4.49 -8.53
CA ALA A 219 -1.37 5.66 -7.76
C ALA A 219 -1.84 5.29 -6.34
N LEU A 220 -2.45 4.12 -6.18
CA LEU A 220 -2.84 3.55 -4.90
C LEU A 220 -1.68 2.84 -4.19
N LYS A 221 -0.51 2.73 -4.81
CA LYS A 221 0.65 1.99 -4.29
C LYS A 221 0.30 0.55 -3.91
N ILE A 222 -0.49 -0.14 -4.75
CA ILE A 222 -0.86 -1.54 -4.53
C ILE A 222 0.42 -2.39 -4.53
N PRO A 223 0.79 -3.04 -3.40
CA PRO A 223 2.08 -3.71 -3.30
C PRO A 223 2.07 -5.12 -3.88
N VAL A 224 0.92 -5.78 -3.84
CA VAL A 224 0.73 -7.18 -4.26
C VAL A 224 -0.69 -7.43 -4.73
N VAL A 225 -0.91 -8.49 -5.51
CA VAL A 225 -2.24 -8.95 -5.92
C VAL A 225 -2.49 -10.37 -5.37
N PRO A 226 -3.73 -10.69 -5.00
CA PRO A 226 -4.90 -9.81 -5.01
C PRO A 226 -4.84 -8.76 -3.89
N ALA A 227 -5.19 -7.50 -4.21
CA ALA A 227 -5.42 -6.47 -3.21
C ALA A 227 -6.93 -6.28 -3.04
N ILE A 228 -7.46 -6.61 -1.87
CA ILE A 228 -8.89 -6.73 -1.61
C ILE A 228 -9.29 -5.72 -0.54
N PHE A 229 -10.25 -4.87 -0.88
CA PHE A 229 -10.78 -3.85 0.03
C PHE A 229 -12.28 -4.05 0.21
N ILE A 230 -12.74 -4.00 1.46
CA ILE A 230 -14.16 -3.94 1.80
C ILE A 230 -14.47 -2.47 2.12
N VAL A 231 -15.37 -1.88 1.33
CA VAL A 231 -15.76 -0.47 1.44
C VAL A 231 -17.23 -0.37 1.86
N LYS A 232 -17.48 0.23 3.03
CA LYS A 232 -18.82 0.48 3.59
C LYS A 232 -18.95 1.97 3.91
N GLY A 233 -19.51 2.74 2.97
CA GLY A 233 -19.55 4.19 3.10
C GLY A 233 -18.15 4.81 3.11
N LYS A 234 -17.72 5.37 4.25
CA LYS A 234 -16.37 5.91 4.46
C LYS A 234 -15.41 4.94 5.14
N GLU A 235 -15.89 3.79 5.54
CA GLU A 235 -15.05 2.76 6.16
C GLU A 235 -14.43 1.88 5.09
N VAL A 236 -13.11 1.71 5.15
CA VAL A 236 -12.34 0.83 4.27
C VAL A 236 -11.50 -0.11 5.13
N SER A 237 -11.63 -1.39 4.88
CA SER A 237 -10.77 -2.41 5.47
C SER A 237 -10.08 -3.24 4.39
N ILE A 238 -8.87 -3.73 4.69
CA ILE A 238 -8.10 -4.59 3.79
C ILE A 238 -8.33 -6.04 4.20
N LEU A 239 -8.73 -6.87 3.24
CA LEU A 239 -8.86 -8.31 3.44
C LEU A 239 -7.55 -8.99 3.03
N GLN A 240 -6.93 -9.73 3.96
CA GLN A 240 -5.64 -10.41 3.74
C GLN A 240 -5.79 -11.88 3.35
N THR A 241 -6.98 -12.31 2.96
CA THR A 241 -7.29 -13.69 2.63
C THR A 241 -8.14 -13.77 1.37
N THR A 242 -8.07 -14.90 0.68
CA THR A 242 -8.89 -15.21 -0.51
C THR A 242 -10.03 -16.18 -0.21
N GLY A 243 -10.12 -16.64 1.05
CA GLY A 243 -11.12 -17.61 1.48
C GLY A 243 -12.53 -17.05 1.51
N ILE A 244 -13.50 -17.90 1.10
CA ILE A 244 -14.91 -17.49 0.99
C ILE A 244 -15.52 -17.13 2.35
N ASP A 245 -15.16 -17.86 3.42
CA ASP A 245 -15.74 -17.64 4.75
C ASP A 245 -15.32 -16.30 5.35
N GLN A 246 -14.03 -15.94 5.20
CA GLN A 246 -13.53 -14.67 5.65
C GLN A 246 -14.08 -13.50 4.81
N LEU A 247 -14.23 -13.71 3.50
CA LEU A 247 -14.84 -12.71 2.63
C LEU A 247 -16.32 -12.50 3.02
N LEU A 248 -17.05 -13.58 3.30
CA LEU A 248 -18.43 -13.51 3.74
C LEU A 248 -18.55 -12.81 5.11
N ALA A 249 -17.70 -13.17 6.07
CA ALA A 249 -17.65 -12.50 7.37
C ALA A 249 -17.40 -11.00 7.25
N ALA A 250 -16.45 -10.59 6.37
CA ALA A 250 -16.16 -9.18 6.12
C ALA A 250 -17.33 -8.44 5.47
N ILE A 251 -18.05 -9.07 4.51
CA ILE A 251 -19.27 -8.52 3.90
C ILE A 251 -20.35 -8.32 4.96
N GLU A 252 -20.58 -9.32 5.82
CA GLU A 252 -21.60 -9.30 6.87
C GLU A 252 -21.21 -8.46 8.10
N GLY A 253 -19.97 -7.94 8.16
CA GLY A 253 -19.49 -7.14 9.30
C GLY A 253 -19.24 -7.96 10.55
N LYS A 254 -18.99 -9.27 10.41
CA LYS A 254 -18.63 -10.15 11.51
C LYS A 254 -17.12 -10.16 11.72
N PRO A 255 -16.61 -10.29 12.96
CA PRO A 255 -15.18 -10.48 13.18
C PRO A 255 -14.74 -11.78 12.47
N GLY A 256 -13.70 -11.70 11.65
CA GLY A 256 -13.10 -12.89 11.05
C GLY A 256 -12.57 -13.80 12.17
N LYS A 257 -12.87 -15.08 12.07
CA LYS A 257 -12.29 -16.10 12.95
C LYS A 257 -10.87 -16.42 12.51
#